data_9c8bce9f10d8d014203b4039f7733d39
#
_entry.id   9c8bce9f10d8d014203b4039f7733d39
#
_cell.length_a   1.000
_cell.length_b   1.000
_cell.length_c   1.000
_cell.angle_alpha   90.00
_cell.angle_beta   90.00
_cell.angle_gamma   90.00
#
_symmetry.space_group_name_H-M   'P 1'
#
loop_
_entity.id
_entity.type
_entity.pdbx_description
1 polymer ?
#
loop_
_entity_poly.entity_id
_entity_poly.type
_entity_poly.pdbx_seq_one_letter_code
_entity_poly.pdbx_strand_id
1 'polypeptide(L)'
;MRRLAAAGFKREIAREVVLPDWWDDSCASDPSLLPEIELRVARFVDAPLSLVRAADQPLSAPDYPGAQLRRVRDIHRDRLGPAIHLGLRVAEAAIRSWRGALPSLRVPPADPNLWREEMPRSSTVVRLPDVLADLWARGIPVIHIALMPSPSYQGMVCIVEGRPVVVLAHDFDEPARLAFVIAHEVAHVVHGDCEPGHPVVDEEDINPDDHDAEKRADMYSVRVLAGAAPIPRLEEADPKALARRADEIEQEHGVDAALVVRSWGKRTGEHAKATLAVAALYGMKGGKRAIREAFDRHIDLDGATETDRALLRCLHGEPQGHATPG
;
A
#
# COMPACT_ATOMS: atom_id res chain seq x y z
N MET A 1 6.86 -14.79 20.94
CA MET A 1 7.46 -13.56 20.44
C MET A 1 8.82 -13.76 19.77
N ARG A 2 9.85 -14.39 20.37
CA ARG A 2 11.17 -14.59 19.71
C ARG A 2 11.09 -15.33 18.37
N ARG A 3 10.27 -16.38 18.29
CA ARG A 3 10.09 -17.16 17.04
C ARG A 3 9.42 -16.34 15.93
N LEU A 4 8.46 -15.47 16.25
CA LEU A 4 7.84 -14.54 15.29
C LEU A 4 8.86 -13.51 14.77
N ALA A 5 9.71 -13.00 15.68
CA ALA A 5 10.79 -12.11 15.25
C ALA A 5 11.81 -12.83 14.34
N ALA A 6 12.15 -14.07 14.62
CA ALA A 6 13.00 -14.90 13.76
C ALA A 6 12.33 -15.22 12.41
N ALA A 7 10.99 -15.28 12.36
CA ALA A 7 10.19 -15.42 11.14
C ALA A 7 10.05 -14.10 10.34
N GLY A 8 10.72 -13.02 10.76
CA GLY A 8 10.74 -11.73 10.05
C GLY A 8 9.66 -10.73 10.46
N PHE A 9 8.80 -11.06 11.43
CA PHE A 9 7.80 -10.13 11.93
C PHE A 9 8.39 -9.25 13.04
N LYS A 10 8.26 -7.93 12.89
CA LYS A 10 8.67 -6.99 13.96
C LYS A 10 7.92 -7.32 15.26
N ARG A 11 8.60 -7.10 16.39
CA ARG A 11 8.01 -7.39 17.71
C ARG A 11 6.72 -6.61 17.96
N GLU A 12 6.68 -5.36 17.47
CA GLU A 12 5.52 -4.48 17.55
C GLU A 12 4.33 -5.07 16.79
N ILE A 13 4.53 -5.53 15.54
CA ILE A 13 3.48 -6.21 14.73
C ILE A 13 2.98 -7.45 15.47
N ALA A 14 3.90 -8.28 15.93
CA ALA A 14 3.54 -9.52 16.62
C ALA A 14 2.75 -9.24 17.92
N ARG A 15 3.07 -8.14 18.62
CA ARG A 15 2.35 -7.73 19.84
C ARG A 15 0.96 -7.20 19.52
N GLU A 16 0.85 -6.29 18.56
CA GLU A 16 -0.42 -5.64 18.20
C GLU A 16 -1.42 -6.61 17.54
N VAL A 17 -0.93 -7.56 16.73
CA VAL A 17 -1.78 -8.44 15.94
C VAL A 17 -2.09 -9.76 16.63
N VAL A 18 -1.13 -10.32 17.38
CA VAL A 18 -1.26 -11.66 17.96
C VAL A 18 -1.79 -11.64 19.38
N LEU A 19 -1.34 -10.67 20.19
CA LEU A 19 -1.80 -10.59 21.58
C LEU A 19 -3.20 -9.95 21.65
N PRO A 20 -4.09 -10.47 22.52
CA PRO A 20 -5.40 -9.85 22.71
C PRO A 20 -5.28 -8.48 23.40
N ASP A 21 -6.30 -7.65 23.27
CA ASP A 21 -6.33 -6.28 23.81
C ASP A 21 -6.16 -6.21 25.34
N TRP A 22 -6.59 -7.27 26.04
CA TRP A 22 -6.46 -7.39 27.51
C TRP A 22 -5.10 -7.92 27.98
N TRP A 23 -4.17 -8.27 27.05
CA TRP A 23 -2.90 -8.87 27.39
C TRP A 23 -1.96 -7.86 28.04
N ASP A 24 -1.42 -8.23 29.20
CA ASP A 24 -0.26 -7.59 29.81
C ASP A 24 0.89 -8.58 30.02
N ASP A 25 2.06 -8.09 30.41
CA ASP A 25 3.26 -8.92 30.53
C ASP A 25 3.16 -9.95 31.69
N SER A 26 2.25 -9.77 32.68
CA SER A 26 2.00 -10.74 33.75
C SER A 26 1.30 -12.00 33.22
N CYS A 27 0.49 -11.87 32.18
CA CYS A 27 -0.19 -12.98 31.51
C CYS A 27 0.78 -14.03 30.94
N ALA A 28 2.02 -13.64 30.65
CA ALA A 28 3.05 -14.54 30.13
C ALA A 28 3.43 -15.64 31.13
N SER A 29 3.12 -15.46 32.42
CA SER A 29 3.38 -16.44 33.48
C SER A 29 2.20 -17.38 33.75
N ASP A 30 1.05 -17.16 33.10
CA ASP A 30 -0.15 -18.00 33.26
C ASP A 30 -0.24 -19.07 32.18
N PRO A 31 0.00 -20.37 32.53
CA PRO A 31 -0.07 -21.46 31.55
C PRO A 31 -1.48 -21.65 30.96
N SER A 32 -2.54 -21.21 31.63
CA SER A 32 -3.92 -21.37 31.14
C SER A 32 -4.22 -20.52 29.92
N LEU A 33 -3.47 -19.45 29.70
CA LEU A 33 -3.62 -18.54 28.56
C LEU A 33 -2.81 -18.98 27.32
N LEU A 34 -1.83 -19.86 27.48
CA LEU A 34 -0.95 -20.31 26.40
C LEU A 34 -1.73 -20.90 25.19
N PRO A 35 -2.77 -21.75 25.36
CA PRO A 35 -3.49 -22.32 24.23
C PRO A 35 -4.14 -21.27 23.32
N GLU A 36 -4.64 -20.17 23.91
CA GLU A 36 -5.22 -19.09 23.11
C GLU A 36 -4.14 -18.37 22.29
N ILE A 37 -3.01 -18.03 22.93
CA ILE A 37 -1.91 -17.38 22.25
C ILE A 37 -1.31 -18.25 21.14
N GLU A 38 -1.15 -19.56 21.40
CA GLU A 38 -0.70 -20.52 20.40
C GLU A 38 -1.64 -20.55 19.18
N LEU A 39 -2.95 -20.53 19.41
CA LEU A 39 -3.94 -20.51 18.34
C LEU A 39 -3.88 -19.19 17.55
N ARG A 40 -3.72 -18.04 18.22
CA ARG A 40 -3.56 -16.74 17.57
C ARG A 40 -2.29 -16.68 16.72
N VAL A 41 -1.17 -17.19 17.26
CA VAL A 41 0.09 -17.34 16.51
C VAL A 41 -0.13 -18.23 15.28
N ALA A 42 -0.74 -19.40 15.45
CA ALA A 42 -0.98 -20.36 14.37
C ALA A 42 -1.80 -19.72 13.24
N ARG A 43 -2.85 -18.99 13.57
CA ARG A 43 -3.69 -18.25 12.60
C ARG A 43 -2.94 -17.11 11.95
N PHE A 44 -2.11 -16.37 12.71
CA PHE A 44 -1.37 -15.23 12.18
C PHE A 44 -0.32 -15.63 11.17
N VAL A 45 0.44 -16.73 11.42
CA VAL A 45 1.47 -17.20 10.49
C VAL A 45 0.99 -18.30 9.54
N ASP A 46 -0.31 -18.58 9.53
CA ASP A 46 -0.93 -19.65 8.73
C ASP A 46 -0.22 -21.00 8.88
N ALA A 47 0.08 -21.39 10.13
CA ALA A 47 0.81 -22.61 10.44
C ALA A 47 -0.02 -23.57 11.29
N PRO A 48 0.24 -24.91 11.20
CA PRO A 48 -0.40 -25.88 12.06
C PRO A 48 -0.10 -25.59 13.54
N LEU A 49 -1.10 -25.74 14.41
CA LEU A 49 -0.94 -25.55 15.86
C LEU A 49 0.15 -26.45 16.46
N SER A 50 0.34 -27.66 15.91
CA SER A 50 1.41 -28.57 16.29
C SER A 50 2.80 -27.95 16.08
N LEU A 51 3.02 -27.19 15.00
CA LEU A 51 4.27 -26.49 14.74
C LEU A 51 4.48 -25.33 15.73
N VAL A 52 3.41 -24.62 16.09
CA VAL A 52 3.50 -23.56 17.10
C VAL A 52 3.88 -24.11 18.47
N ARG A 53 3.34 -25.28 18.84
CA ARG A 53 3.63 -26.00 20.09
C ARG A 53 5.03 -26.62 20.16
N ALA A 54 5.59 -27.01 19.02
CA ALA A 54 6.97 -27.50 18.93
C ALA A 54 7.96 -26.35 19.13
N ALA A 55 8.32 -26.04 20.38
CA ALA A 55 9.11 -24.88 20.75
C ALA A 55 10.52 -24.83 20.11
N ASP A 56 11.06 -25.98 19.73
CA ASP A 56 12.33 -26.18 19.07
C ASP A 56 12.29 -26.00 17.55
N GLN A 57 11.09 -25.97 16.97
CA GLN A 57 10.92 -25.78 15.53
C GLN A 57 10.86 -24.29 15.16
N PRO A 58 11.50 -23.86 14.04
CA PRO A 58 11.36 -22.49 13.57
C PRO A 58 9.93 -22.22 13.09
N LEU A 59 9.46 -21.00 13.26
CA LEU A 59 8.31 -20.48 12.53
C LEU A 59 8.84 -19.73 11.31
N SER A 60 8.10 -19.76 10.23
CA SER A 60 8.33 -18.93 9.04
C SER A 60 7.01 -18.28 8.61
N ALA A 61 7.08 -17.15 7.92
CA ALA A 61 5.94 -16.68 7.16
C ALA A 61 5.62 -17.71 6.06
N PRO A 62 4.35 -17.81 5.63
CA PRO A 62 4.01 -18.61 4.46
C PRO A 62 4.86 -18.22 3.25
N ASP A 63 5.16 -19.20 2.42
CA ASP A 63 5.82 -18.96 1.15
C ASP A 63 4.77 -18.60 0.08
N TYR A 64 5.11 -17.65 -0.76
CA TYR A 64 4.24 -17.17 -1.85
C TYR A 64 4.92 -17.37 -3.21
N PRO A 65 5.09 -18.63 -3.67
CA PRO A 65 5.80 -18.93 -4.92
C PRO A 65 5.12 -18.34 -6.15
N GLY A 66 3.83 -18.03 -6.05
CA GLY A 66 3.07 -17.33 -7.09
C GLY A 66 3.19 -15.80 -7.08
N ALA A 67 3.84 -15.21 -6.07
CA ALA A 67 4.02 -13.77 -6.02
C ALA A 67 4.91 -13.28 -7.17
N GLN A 68 4.41 -12.31 -7.93
CA GLN A 68 5.15 -11.68 -9.01
C GLN A 68 5.95 -10.51 -8.44
N LEU A 69 7.24 -10.75 -8.18
CA LEU A 69 8.14 -9.76 -7.60
C LEU A 69 8.70 -8.87 -8.72
N ARG A 70 8.15 -7.67 -8.83
CA ARG A 70 8.53 -6.66 -9.82
C ARG A 70 9.50 -5.64 -9.22
N ARG A 71 10.50 -5.20 -9.97
CA ARG A 71 11.49 -4.21 -9.50
C ARG A 71 12.04 -4.50 -8.09
N VAL A 72 12.10 -5.79 -7.70
CA VAL A 72 12.56 -6.22 -6.38
C VAL A 72 14.05 -6.53 -6.41
N ARG A 73 14.80 -6.01 -5.43
CA ARG A 73 16.23 -6.31 -5.27
C ARG A 73 16.42 -7.80 -5.01
N ASP A 74 17.39 -8.43 -5.66
CA ASP A 74 17.67 -9.86 -5.49
C ASP A 74 17.90 -10.26 -4.03
N ILE A 75 18.58 -9.40 -3.25
CA ILE A 75 18.82 -9.63 -1.81
C ILE A 75 17.54 -9.61 -0.95
N HIS A 76 16.45 -9.11 -1.49
CA HIS A 76 15.16 -9.01 -0.79
C HIS A 76 14.19 -10.11 -1.20
N ARG A 77 14.34 -10.74 -2.37
CA ARG A 77 13.39 -11.71 -2.94
C ARG A 77 12.94 -12.78 -1.95
N ASP A 78 13.88 -13.45 -1.29
CA ASP A 78 13.61 -14.51 -0.33
C ASP A 78 13.17 -14.00 1.05
N ARG A 79 13.12 -12.68 1.26
CA ARG A 79 12.86 -12.05 2.55
C ARG A 79 11.56 -11.25 2.61
N LEU A 80 10.86 -11.09 1.47
CA LEU A 80 9.60 -10.35 1.39
C LEU A 80 8.39 -11.12 1.92
N GLY A 81 8.50 -12.44 2.13
CA GLY A 81 7.40 -13.30 2.61
C GLY A 81 6.61 -12.71 3.77
N PRO A 82 7.25 -12.26 4.88
CA PRO A 82 6.53 -11.65 6.00
C PRO A 82 5.76 -10.36 5.63
N ALA A 83 6.31 -9.54 4.73
CA ALA A 83 5.65 -8.30 4.29
C ALA A 83 4.46 -8.62 3.37
N ILE A 84 4.62 -9.55 2.44
CA ILE A 84 3.54 -10.04 1.57
C ILE A 84 2.42 -10.64 2.43
N HIS A 85 2.79 -11.52 3.38
CA HIS A 85 1.83 -12.15 4.28
C HIS A 85 1.00 -11.12 5.05
N LEU A 86 1.65 -10.17 5.70
CA LEU A 86 0.95 -9.11 6.43
C LEU A 86 0.02 -8.31 5.51
N GLY A 87 0.49 -7.93 4.32
CA GLY A 87 -0.32 -7.20 3.34
C GLY A 87 -1.57 -7.96 2.93
N LEU A 88 -1.45 -9.27 2.63
CA LEU A 88 -2.60 -10.14 2.30
C LEU A 88 -3.59 -10.24 3.45
N ARG A 89 -3.10 -10.47 4.68
CA ARG A 89 -3.95 -10.56 5.87
C ARG A 89 -4.71 -9.27 6.15
N VAL A 90 -4.05 -8.12 5.97
CA VAL A 90 -4.71 -6.80 6.12
C VAL A 90 -5.72 -6.56 5.00
N ALA A 91 -5.41 -6.94 3.76
CA ALA A 91 -6.33 -6.84 2.64
C ALA A 91 -7.60 -7.68 2.87
N GLU A 92 -7.47 -8.93 3.35
CA GLU A 92 -8.58 -9.79 3.73
C GLU A 92 -9.43 -9.19 4.86
N ALA A 93 -8.78 -8.68 5.92
CA ALA A 93 -9.46 -8.04 7.04
C ALA A 93 -10.26 -6.82 6.59
N ALA A 94 -9.72 -6.01 5.66
CA ALA A 94 -10.41 -4.85 5.11
C ALA A 94 -11.66 -5.24 4.31
N ILE A 95 -11.59 -6.27 3.47
CA ILE A 95 -12.76 -6.76 2.72
C ILE A 95 -13.85 -7.25 3.68
N ARG A 96 -13.49 -8.05 4.70
CA ARG A 96 -14.46 -8.55 5.70
C ARG A 96 -15.06 -7.45 6.59
N SER A 97 -14.33 -6.36 6.79
CA SER A 97 -14.77 -5.23 7.64
C SER A 97 -15.37 -4.07 6.82
N TRP A 98 -15.80 -4.32 5.59
CA TRP A 98 -16.41 -3.29 4.77
C TRP A 98 -17.69 -2.77 5.39
N ARG A 99 -17.85 -1.44 5.44
CA ARG A 99 -19.04 -0.80 6.01
C ARG A 99 -20.24 -0.93 5.08
N GLY A 100 -21.25 -1.67 5.52
CA GLY A 100 -22.45 -1.92 4.72
C GLY A 100 -22.22 -2.92 3.59
N ALA A 101 -22.98 -2.77 2.50
CA ALA A 101 -22.88 -3.66 1.35
C ALA A 101 -21.66 -3.33 0.49
N LEU A 102 -20.86 -4.34 0.16
CA LEU A 102 -19.78 -4.21 -0.81
C LEU A 102 -20.36 -3.77 -2.18
N PRO A 103 -19.83 -2.69 -2.81
CA PRO A 103 -20.28 -2.30 -4.13
C PRO A 103 -19.93 -3.39 -5.16
N SER A 104 -20.67 -3.41 -6.26
CA SER A 104 -20.32 -4.27 -7.39
C SER A 104 -18.94 -3.90 -7.92
N LEU A 105 -18.06 -4.90 -8.07
CA LEU A 105 -16.73 -4.68 -8.59
C LEU A 105 -16.79 -4.12 -10.03
N ARG A 106 -16.10 -3.03 -10.26
CA ARG A 106 -15.90 -2.43 -11.58
C ARG A 106 -14.43 -2.13 -11.78
N VAL A 107 -13.72 -3.00 -12.49
CA VAL A 107 -12.31 -2.74 -12.84
C VAL A 107 -12.24 -1.50 -13.73
N PRO A 108 -11.27 -0.60 -13.54
CA PRO A 108 -11.05 0.53 -14.43
C PRO A 108 -10.87 0.11 -15.89
N PRO A 109 -11.26 0.96 -16.87
CA PRO A 109 -11.10 0.66 -18.29
C PRO A 109 -9.65 0.40 -18.69
N ALA A 110 -9.45 -0.45 -19.74
CA ALA A 110 -8.12 -0.67 -20.31
C ALA A 110 -7.55 0.59 -21.00
N ASP A 111 -8.42 1.47 -21.49
CA ASP A 111 -8.00 2.80 -21.95
C ASP A 111 -7.89 3.75 -20.72
N PRO A 112 -6.68 4.23 -20.41
CA PRO A 112 -6.47 5.13 -19.27
C PRO A 112 -7.19 6.48 -19.41
N ASN A 113 -7.47 6.94 -20.65
CA ASN A 113 -8.20 8.18 -20.85
C ASN A 113 -9.68 8.02 -20.46
N LEU A 114 -10.29 6.87 -20.77
CA LEU A 114 -11.65 6.57 -20.32
C LEU A 114 -11.74 6.51 -18.80
N TRP A 115 -10.76 5.88 -18.10
CA TRP A 115 -10.75 5.90 -16.65
C TRP A 115 -10.64 7.34 -16.11
N ARG A 116 -9.76 8.16 -16.70
CA ARG A 116 -9.66 9.58 -16.38
C ARG A 116 -10.98 10.34 -16.55
N GLU A 117 -11.72 10.06 -17.63
CA GLU A 117 -13.01 10.69 -17.94
C GLU A 117 -14.11 10.26 -16.96
N GLU A 118 -14.18 8.97 -16.62
CA GLU A 118 -15.16 8.41 -15.69
C GLU A 118 -14.94 8.85 -14.23
N MET A 119 -13.72 9.29 -13.89
CA MET A 119 -13.35 9.63 -12.52
C MET A 119 -14.09 10.89 -12.04
N PRO A 120 -14.85 10.83 -10.93
CA PRO A 120 -15.53 11.99 -10.38
C PRO A 120 -14.50 12.98 -9.85
N ARG A 121 -14.48 14.19 -10.40
CA ARG A 121 -13.55 15.24 -10.02
C ARG A 121 -14.17 16.62 -10.14
N SER A 122 -13.71 17.55 -9.29
CA SER A 122 -14.17 18.94 -9.27
C SER A 122 -13.30 19.87 -10.14
N SER A 123 -12.19 19.36 -10.69
CA SER A 123 -11.25 20.14 -11.52
C SER A 123 -10.79 19.32 -12.74
N THR A 124 -10.06 19.97 -13.65
CA THR A 124 -9.42 19.31 -14.80
C THR A 124 -8.23 18.44 -14.38
N VAL A 125 -7.64 18.75 -13.23
CA VAL A 125 -6.50 18.01 -12.66
C VAL A 125 -7.00 16.79 -11.89
N VAL A 126 -6.45 15.62 -12.17
CA VAL A 126 -6.68 14.40 -11.38
C VAL A 126 -5.71 14.39 -10.20
N ARG A 127 -6.24 14.30 -9.00
CA ARG A 127 -5.47 14.26 -7.75
C ARG A 127 -5.73 12.97 -6.96
N LEU A 128 -4.90 12.71 -5.97
CA LEU A 128 -5.03 11.54 -5.10
C LEU A 128 -6.45 11.33 -4.53
N PRO A 129 -7.17 12.35 -4.01
CA PRO A 129 -8.53 12.16 -3.52
C PRO A 129 -9.52 11.67 -4.58
N ASP A 130 -9.35 12.10 -5.85
CA ASP A 130 -10.22 11.67 -6.96
C ASP A 130 -9.99 10.19 -7.29
N VAL A 131 -8.72 9.77 -7.36
CA VAL A 131 -8.32 8.37 -7.57
C VAL A 131 -8.87 7.48 -6.45
N LEU A 132 -8.72 7.90 -5.20
CA LEU A 132 -9.22 7.16 -4.04
C LEU A 132 -10.75 7.05 -4.08
N ALA A 133 -11.45 8.15 -4.30
CA ALA A 133 -12.91 8.16 -4.34
C ALA A 133 -13.46 7.22 -5.43
N ASP A 134 -12.86 7.25 -6.61
CA ASP A 134 -13.26 6.38 -7.73
C ASP A 134 -12.99 4.90 -7.43
N LEU A 135 -11.79 4.55 -6.92
CA LEU A 135 -11.45 3.16 -6.63
C LEU A 135 -12.33 2.56 -5.54
N TRP A 136 -12.56 3.29 -4.44
CA TRP A 136 -13.47 2.83 -3.40
C TRP A 136 -14.91 2.66 -3.90
N ALA A 137 -15.40 3.56 -4.75
CA ALA A 137 -16.71 3.44 -5.38
C ALA A 137 -16.79 2.26 -6.37
N ARG A 138 -15.68 1.83 -6.93
CA ARG A 138 -15.55 0.62 -7.76
C ARG A 138 -15.41 -0.67 -6.95
N GLY A 139 -15.31 -0.58 -5.62
CA GLY A 139 -15.08 -1.73 -4.75
C GLY A 139 -13.64 -2.21 -4.75
N ILE A 140 -12.69 -1.33 -5.00
CA ILE A 140 -11.24 -1.57 -4.97
C ILE A 140 -10.64 -0.78 -3.81
N PRO A 141 -10.40 -1.40 -2.64
CA PRO A 141 -9.78 -0.73 -1.50
C PRO A 141 -8.35 -0.33 -1.78
N VAL A 142 -7.96 0.83 -1.25
CA VAL A 142 -6.57 1.29 -1.20
C VAL A 142 -6.17 1.46 0.25
N ILE A 143 -5.13 0.76 0.68
CA ILE A 143 -4.72 0.65 2.08
C ILE A 143 -3.25 1.04 2.20
N HIS A 144 -2.90 1.81 3.22
CA HIS A 144 -1.50 2.08 3.57
C HIS A 144 -1.18 1.45 4.92
N ILE A 145 -0.15 0.60 4.98
CA ILE A 145 0.32 -0.03 6.20
C ILE A 145 1.58 0.69 6.69
N ALA A 146 1.48 1.36 7.84
CA ALA A 146 2.60 2.11 8.41
C ALA A 146 3.63 1.20 9.11
N LEU A 147 3.17 0.09 9.69
CA LEU A 147 4.02 -0.83 10.43
C LEU A 147 4.26 -2.12 9.62
N MET A 148 5.29 -2.12 8.79
CA MET A 148 5.65 -3.26 7.92
C MET A 148 6.89 -4.01 8.40
N PRO A 149 7.00 -5.33 8.11
CA PRO A 149 8.26 -6.05 8.18
C PRO A 149 9.36 -5.41 7.32
N SER A 150 10.61 -5.77 7.53
CA SER A 150 11.73 -5.30 6.72
C SER A 150 12.54 -6.52 6.21
N PRO A 151 12.81 -6.60 4.90
CA PRO A 151 12.46 -5.65 3.84
C PRO A 151 10.95 -5.57 3.60
N SER A 152 10.53 -4.52 2.91
CA SER A 152 9.15 -4.25 2.53
C SER A 152 9.09 -3.82 1.06
N TYR A 153 7.90 -3.66 0.54
CA TYR A 153 7.62 -3.19 -0.82
C TYR A 153 7.08 -1.76 -0.82
N GLN A 154 7.00 -1.11 -1.98
CA GLN A 154 6.30 0.17 -2.13
C GLN A 154 4.80 -0.02 -2.30
N GLY A 155 4.43 -0.85 -3.27
CA GLY A 155 3.08 -1.21 -3.60
C GLY A 155 2.93 -2.72 -3.77
N MET A 156 1.73 -3.18 -3.54
CA MET A 156 1.30 -4.52 -3.83
C MET A 156 -0.15 -4.47 -4.26
N VAL A 157 -0.49 -5.19 -5.32
CA VAL A 157 -1.88 -5.49 -5.61
C VAL A 157 -2.15 -6.99 -5.50
N CYS A 158 -3.25 -7.34 -4.86
CA CYS A 158 -3.67 -8.72 -4.66
C CYS A 158 -5.17 -8.88 -4.91
N ILE A 159 -5.60 -10.10 -5.22
CA ILE A 159 -7.01 -10.45 -5.37
C ILE A 159 -7.50 -11.15 -4.10
N VAL A 160 -8.44 -10.53 -3.41
CA VAL A 160 -9.08 -11.06 -2.20
C VAL A 160 -10.58 -11.23 -2.47
N GLU A 161 -11.09 -12.45 -2.32
CA GLU A 161 -12.51 -12.76 -2.59
C GLU A 161 -12.99 -12.26 -3.96
N GLY A 162 -12.11 -12.39 -4.96
CA GLY A 162 -12.37 -11.94 -6.34
C GLY A 162 -12.25 -10.42 -6.56
N ARG A 163 -11.74 -9.65 -5.60
CA ARG A 163 -11.57 -8.20 -5.66
C ARG A 163 -10.11 -7.79 -5.59
N PRO A 164 -9.67 -6.88 -6.45
CA PRO A 164 -8.37 -6.24 -6.28
C PRO A 164 -8.33 -5.39 -5.01
N VAL A 165 -7.22 -5.47 -4.29
CA VAL A 165 -6.89 -4.61 -3.16
C VAL A 165 -5.49 -4.06 -3.37
N VAL A 166 -5.34 -2.74 -3.32
CA VAL A 166 -4.04 -2.07 -3.41
C VAL A 166 -3.51 -1.84 -2.00
N VAL A 167 -2.32 -2.35 -1.72
CA VAL A 167 -1.65 -2.22 -0.41
C VAL A 167 -0.34 -1.46 -0.58
N LEU A 168 -0.20 -0.35 0.12
CA LEU A 168 0.98 0.51 0.10
C LEU A 168 1.75 0.39 1.41
N ALA A 169 3.09 0.37 1.32
CA ALA A 169 3.93 0.07 2.49
C ALA A 169 5.21 0.93 2.58
N HIS A 170 5.21 2.10 1.98
CA HIS A 170 6.39 2.99 1.95
C HIS A 170 6.23 4.23 2.86
N ASP A 171 7.33 4.97 3.05
CA ASP A 171 7.40 6.10 3.98
C ASP A 171 7.08 7.47 3.37
N PHE A 172 7.07 7.61 2.02
CA PHE A 172 6.73 8.91 1.43
C PHE A 172 5.23 9.24 1.59
N ASP A 173 4.93 10.52 1.73
CA ASP A 173 3.60 11.05 2.04
C ASP A 173 3.12 12.09 1.00
N GLU A 174 3.81 12.14 -0.14
CA GLU A 174 3.51 13.06 -1.24
C GLU A 174 2.28 12.60 -2.03
N PRO A 175 1.20 13.39 -2.09
CA PRO A 175 -0.05 12.97 -2.73
C PRO A 175 0.09 12.60 -4.21
N ALA A 176 0.83 13.37 -5.00
CA ALA A 176 0.99 13.08 -6.43
C ALA A 176 1.77 11.77 -6.68
N ARG A 177 2.80 11.50 -5.87
CA ARG A 177 3.55 10.25 -5.94
C ARG A 177 2.69 9.06 -5.54
N LEU A 178 1.86 9.20 -4.49
CA LEU A 178 0.91 8.19 -4.07
C LEU A 178 -0.14 7.90 -5.14
N ALA A 179 -0.69 8.94 -5.77
CA ALA A 179 -1.62 8.78 -6.87
C ALA A 179 -1.01 7.99 -8.04
N PHE A 180 0.27 8.28 -8.35
CA PHE A 180 1.01 7.55 -9.39
C PHE A 180 1.18 6.06 -9.02
N VAL A 181 1.66 5.76 -7.81
CA VAL A 181 1.86 4.36 -7.36
C VAL A 181 0.53 3.60 -7.34
N ILE A 182 -0.54 4.21 -6.83
CA ILE A 182 -1.87 3.57 -6.83
C ILE A 182 -2.34 3.26 -8.26
N ALA A 183 -2.22 4.22 -9.18
CA ALA A 183 -2.61 4.01 -10.57
C ALA A 183 -1.72 2.95 -11.26
N HIS A 184 -0.46 2.82 -10.86
CA HIS A 184 0.48 1.81 -11.32
C HIS A 184 0.04 0.40 -10.86
N GLU A 185 -0.27 0.22 -9.59
CA GLU A 185 -0.78 -1.06 -9.06
C GLU A 185 -2.11 -1.45 -9.73
N VAL A 186 -2.99 -0.48 -9.97
CA VAL A 186 -4.25 -0.70 -10.69
C VAL A 186 -4.01 -1.11 -12.14
N ALA A 187 -2.97 -0.60 -12.78
CA ALA A 187 -2.61 -0.99 -14.15
C ALA A 187 -2.29 -2.48 -14.26
N HIS A 188 -1.65 -3.09 -13.26
CA HIS A 188 -1.43 -4.53 -13.24
C HIS A 188 -2.72 -5.34 -13.20
N VAL A 189 -3.74 -4.83 -12.50
CA VAL A 189 -5.09 -5.44 -12.54
C VAL A 189 -5.72 -5.32 -13.92
N VAL A 190 -5.67 -4.12 -14.48
CA VAL A 190 -6.27 -3.82 -15.80
C VAL A 190 -5.62 -4.63 -16.91
N HIS A 191 -4.31 -4.85 -16.83
CA HIS A 191 -3.56 -5.65 -17.82
C HIS A 191 -3.63 -7.16 -17.59
N GLY A 192 -4.25 -7.61 -16.47
CA GLY A 192 -4.37 -9.03 -16.15
C GLY A 192 -3.08 -9.64 -15.56
N ASP A 193 -2.18 -8.82 -15.04
CA ASP A 193 -0.93 -9.29 -14.42
C ASP A 193 -1.19 -9.87 -13.02
N CYS A 194 -2.30 -9.48 -12.35
CA CYS A 194 -2.64 -9.91 -10.99
C CYS A 194 -3.74 -10.99 -11.01
N GLU A 195 -3.46 -12.16 -10.47
CA GLU A 195 -4.37 -13.30 -10.38
C GLU A 195 -4.60 -13.72 -8.92
N PRO A 196 -5.70 -14.44 -8.60
CA PRO A 196 -5.92 -15.01 -7.27
C PRO A 196 -4.73 -15.89 -6.82
N GLY A 197 -4.18 -15.60 -5.64
CA GLY A 197 -3.00 -16.30 -5.11
C GLY A 197 -1.66 -15.84 -5.69
N HIS A 198 -1.66 -14.93 -6.68
CA HIS A 198 -0.46 -14.41 -7.33
C HIS A 198 -0.42 -12.86 -7.21
N PRO A 199 -0.12 -12.31 -6.00
CA PRO A 199 -0.01 -10.87 -5.83
C PRO A 199 1.14 -10.32 -6.68
N VAL A 200 0.96 -9.12 -7.22
CA VAL A 200 2.04 -8.33 -7.83
C VAL A 200 2.62 -7.43 -6.75
N VAL A 201 3.94 -7.46 -6.60
CA VAL A 201 4.66 -6.76 -5.54
C VAL A 201 5.78 -5.92 -6.16
N ASP A 202 5.75 -4.62 -5.95
CA ASP A 202 6.70 -3.67 -6.52
C ASP A 202 7.60 -3.04 -5.45
N GLU A 203 8.92 -3.10 -5.68
CA GLU A 203 9.95 -2.38 -4.92
C GLU A 203 10.61 -1.34 -5.85
N GLU A 204 11.08 -0.21 -5.32
CA GLU A 204 11.51 0.97 -6.08
C GLU A 204 12.72 0.75 -7.02
N ASP A 205 13.48 -0.32 -6.86
CA ASP A 205 14.69 -0.55 -7.65
C ASP A 205 14.42 -1.30 -8.96
N ILE A 206 14.98 -0.76 -10.01
CA ILE A 206 14.84 -1.24 -11.39
C ILE A 206 15.53 -2.59 -11.54
N ASN A 207 14.77 -3.66 -11.71
CA ASN A 207 15.29 -4.89 -12.29
C ASN A 207 15.22 -4.78 -13.83
N PRO A 208 16.36 -4.91 -14.57
CA PRO A 208 16.39 -4.73 -16.02
C PRO A 208 15.51 -5.73 -16.80
N ASP A 209 15.20 -6.87 -16.22
CA ASP A 209 14.54 -7.98 -16.93
C ASP A 209 13.00 -7.89 -17.02
N ASP A 210 12.36 -6.96 -16.30
CA ASP A 210 10.88 -6.87 -16.21
C ASP A 210 10.31 -5.65 -16.97
N HIS A 211 10.88 -5.34 -18.13
CA HIS A 211 10.71 -4.03 -18.77
C HIS A 211 9.33 -3.74 -19.37
N ASP A 212 8.61 -4.73 -19.89
CA ASP A 212 7.42 -4.42 -20.71
C ASP A 212 6.14 -4.24 -19.87
N ALA A 213 5.89 -5.08 -18.87
CA ALA A 213 4.74 -4.94 -17.98
C ALA A 213 4.83 -3.64 -17.17
N GLU A 214 6.02 -3.37 -16.60
CA GLU A 214 6.30 -2.16 -15.82
C GLU A 214 6.19 -0.88 -16.66
N LYS A 215 6.70 -0.89 -17.89
CA LYS A 215 6.53 0.23 -18.81
C LYS A 215 5.05 0.47 -19.17
N ARG A 216 4.27 -0.61 -19.36
CA ARG A 216 2.82 -0.48 -19.61
C ARG A 216 2.12 0.12 -18.41
N ALA A 217 2.44 -0.33 -17.18
CA ALA A 217 1.87 0.19 -15.96
C ALA A 217 2.25 1.66 -15.73
N ASP A 218 3.52 2.03 -15.92
CA ASP A 218 3.99 3.42 -15.87
C ASP A 218 3.25 4.32 -16.90
N MET A 219 3.13 3.86 -18.15
CA MET A 219 2.43 4.62 -19.19
C MET A 219 0.94 4.78 -18.88
N TYR A 220 0.29 3.71 -18.39
CA TYR A 220 -1.10 3.76 -17.99
C TYR A 220 -1.31 4.81 -16.88
N SER A 221 -0.48 4.77 -15.84
CA SER A 221 -0.54 5.71 -14.70
C SER A 221 -0.36 7.15 -15.13
N VAL A 222 0.65 7.43 -15.96
CA VAL A 222 0.89 8.77 -16.51
C VAL A 222 -0.33 9.24 -17.31
N ARG A 223 -0.91 8.40 -18.15
CA ARG A 223 -2.09 8.74 -18.97
C ARG A 223 -3.34 9.01 -18.13
N VAL A 224 -3.56 8.25 -17.07
CA VAL A 224 -4.66 8.49 -16.12
C VAL A 224 -4.48 9.85 -15.45
N LEU A 225 -3.28 10.17 -14.98
CA LEU A 225 -3.04 11.38 -14.19
C LEU A 225 -2.83 12.64 -15.05
N ALA A 226 -2.14 12.52 -16.18
CA ALA A 226 -1.79 13.66 -17.04
C ALA A 226 -2.69 13.79 -18.29
N GLY A 227 -3.39 12.71 -18.67
CA GLY A 227 -4.19 12.68 -19.90
C GLY A 227 -3.38 12.29 -21.16
N ALA A 228 -4.00 12.44 -22.32
CA ALA A 228 -3.43 11.98 -23.59
C ALA A 228 -2.29 12.86 -24.11
N ALA A 229 -2.28 14.14 -23.76
CA ALA A 229 -1.24 15.06 -24.20
C ALA A 229 0.11 14.75 -23.52
N PRO A 230 1.25 14.95 -24.21
CA PRO A 230 2.55 14.86 -23.59
C PRO A 230 2.69 15.88 -22.45
N ILE A 231 3.28 15.45 -21.34
CA ILE A 231 3.62 16.38 -20.24
C ILE A 231 4.62 17.41 -20.78
N PRO A 232 4.33 18.71 -20.66
CA PRO A 232 5.24 19.77 -21.11
C PRO A 232 6.61 19.65 -20.45
N ARG A 233 7.67 19.96 -21.21
CA ARG A 233 9.04 19.87 -20.71
C ARG A 233 9.38 21.12 -19.89
N LEU A 234 9.94 20.88 -18.72
CA LEU A 234 10.60 21.94 -17.93
C LEU A 234 12.06 22.04 -18.35
N GLU A 235 12.55 23.27 -18.51
CA GLU A 235 13.94 23.57 -18.85
C GLU A 235 14.69 24.24 -17.69
N GLU A 236 13.95 24.70 -16.69
CA GLU A 236 14.45 25.33 -15.48
C GLU A 236 15.31 24.36 -14.66
N ALA A 237 16.34 24.88 -13.99
CA ALA A 237 17.21 24.10 -13.12
C ALA A 237 17.10 24.51 -11.64
N ASP A 238 16.55 25.68 -11.35
CA ASP A 238 16.31 26.15 -10.00
C ASP A 238 14.98 25.59 -9.45
N PRO A 239 14.96 25.02 -8.25
CA PRO A 239 13.75 24.40 -7.69
C PRO A 239 12.53 25.32 -7.58
N LYS A 240 12.73 26.63 -7.26
CA LYS A 240 11.62 27.60 -7.19
C LYS A 240 11.09 27.96 -8.57
N ALA A 241 11.97 28.08 -9.56
CA ALA A 241 11.57 28.31 -10.95
C ALA A 241 10.84 27.10 -11.52
N LEU A 242 11.33 25.88 -11.24
CA LEU A 242 10.65 24.64 -11.59
C LEU A 242 9.24 24.57 -10.99
N ALA A 243 9.07 24.88 -9.71
CA ALA A 243 7.78 24.87 -9.04
C ALA A 243 6.81 25.87 -9.71
N ARG A 244 7.25 27.10 -9.91
CA ARG A 244 6.41 28.13 -10.55
C ARG A 244 6.00 27.73 -11.98
N ARG A 245 6.93 27.25 -12.81
CA ARG A 245 6.60 26.84 -14.18
C ARG A 245 5.69 25.61 -14.20
N ALA A 246 5.87 24.68 -13.28
CA ALA A 246 4.97 23.53 -13.15
C ALA A 246 3.55 23.94 -12.74
N ASP A 247 3.40 24.94 -11.87
CA ASP A 247 2.09 25.50 -11.49
C ASP A 247 1.39 26.17 -12.69
N GLU A 248 2.13 26.93 -13.51
CA GLU A 248 1.62 27.50 -14.77
C GLU A 248 1.14 26.38 -15.71
N ILE A 249 1.91 25.30 -15.87
CA ILE A 249 1.54 24.13 -16.68
C ILE A 249 0.28 23.45 -16.13
N GLU A 250 0.14 23.33 -14.83
CA GLU A 250 -1.09 22.81 -14.23
C GLU A 250 -2.31 23.63 -14.63
N GLN A 251 -2.21 24.96 -14.58
CA GLN A 251 -3.29 25.87 -14.95
C GLN A 251 -3.60 25.83 -16.45
N GLU A 252 -2.57 25.71 -17.29
CA GLU A 252 -2.70 25.69 -18.76
C GLU A 252 -3.20 24.34 -19.29
N HIS A 253 -2.76 23.22 -18.70
CA HIS A 253 -2.92 21.88 -19.27
C HIS A 253 -3.73 20.92 -18.39
N GLY A 254 -4.07 21.27 -17.15
CA GLY A 254 -4.80 20.40 -16.23
C GLY A 254 -4.02 19.14 -15.81
N VAL A 255 -2.68 19.26 -15.72
CA VAL A 255 -1.76 18.21 -15.24
C VAL A 255 -1.22 18.64 -13.89
N ASP A 256 -1.25 17.75 -12.89
CA ASP A 256 -0.74 18.03 -11.56
C ASP A 256 0.72 18.52 -11.60
N ALA A 257 0.99 19.70 -10.99
CA ALA A 257 2.31 20.33 -11.02
C ALA A 257 3.42 19.45 -10.42
N ALA A 258 3.12 18.66 -9.37
CA ALA A 258 4.11 17.76 -8.80
C ALA A 258 4.42 16.60 -9.75
N LEU A 259 3.44 16.10 -10.50
CA LEU A 259 3.67 15.08 -11.54
C LEU A 259 4.58 15.63 -12.64
N VAL A 260 4.38 16.89 -13.07
CA VAL A 260 5.25 17.55 -14.05
C VAL A 260 6.69 17.65 -13.55
N VAL A 261 6.88 18.10 -12.29
CA VAL A 261 8.21 18.18 -11.66
C VAL A 261 8.85 16.80 -11.50
N ARG A 262 8.08 15.77 -11.10
CA ARG A 262 8.60 14.40 -10.97
C ARG A 262 9.01 13.81 -12.31
N SER A 263 8.24 14.06 -13.37
CA SER A 263 8.61 13.68 -14.74
C SER A 263 9.91 14.33 -15.18
N TRP A 264 10.10 15.62 -14.86
CA TRP A 264 11.37 16.31 -15.10
C TRP A 264 12.53 15.67 -14.32
N GLY A 265 12.35 15.40 -13.02
CA GLY A 265 13.37 14.76 -12.19
C GLY A 265 13.78 13.37 -12.71
N LYS A 266 12.81 12.54 -13.14
CA LYS A 266 13.06 11.22 -13.75
C LYS A 266 13.88 11.35 -15.05
N ARG A 267 13.56 12.33 -15.90
CA ARG A 267 14.23 12.56 -17.19
C ARG A 267 15.65 13.08 -17.03
N THR A 268 15.89 13.96 -16.05
CA THR A 268 17.20 14.63 -15.86
C THR A 268 18.11 13.94 -14.86
N GLY A 269 17.58 13.01 -14.04
CA GLY A 269 18.28 12.42 -12.90
C GLY A 269 18.36 13.33 -11.66
N GLU A 270 17.78 14.53 -11.71
CA GLU A 270 17.88 15.57 -10.66
C GLU A 270 16.81 15.41 -9.58
N HIS A 271 16.71 14.22 -8.99
CA HIS A 271 15.66 13.86 -8.02
C HIS A 271 15.63 14.75 -6.79
N ALA A 272 16.79 15.20 -6.30
CA ALA A 272 16.86 16.09 -5.13
C ALA A 272 16.24 17.47 -5.44
N LYS A 273 16.52 18.05 -6.60
CA LYS A 273 15.93 19.32 -7.03
C LYS A 273 14.43 19.20 -7.26
N ALA A 274 13.99 18.09 -7.89
CA ALA A 274 12.57 17.79 -8.04
C ALA A 274 11.86 17.73 -6.68
N THR A 275 12.47 17.09 -5.68
CA THR A 275 11.91 17.03 -4.33
C THR A 275 11.77 18.41 -3.70
N LEU A 276 12.77 19.28 -3.84
CA LEU A 276 12.70 20.66 -3.35
C LEU A 276 11.63 21.48 -4.09
N ALA A 277 11.47 21.29 -5.38
CA ALA A 277 10.46 21.98 -6.18
C ALA A 277 9.04 21.54 -5.78
N VAL A 278 8.79 20.24 -5.60
CA VAL A 278 7.49 19.74 -5.12
C VAL A 278 7.17 20.25 -3.71
N ALA A 279 8.16 20.31 -2.83
CA ALA A 279 7.99 20.88 -1.49
C ALA A 279 7.59 22.38 -1.53
N ALA A 280 8.03 23.11 -2.55
CA ALA A 280 7.70 24.51 -2.75
C ALA A 280 6.30 24.73 -3.34
N LEU A 281 5.70 23.73 -4.00
CA LEU A 281 4.34 23.80 -4.57
C LEU A 281 3.26 23.78 -3.48
N TYR A 282 3.05 22.63 -2.87
CA TYR A 282 2.00 22.42 -1.86
C TYR A 282 2.39 21.42 -0.78
N GLY A 283 3.69 21.19 -0.66
CA GLY A 283 4.25 20.32 0.37
C GLY A 283 4.29 18.85 -0.03
N MET A 284 5.05 18.10 0.79
CA MET A 284 5.34 16.67 0.60
C MET A 284 4.48 15.77 1.48
N LYS A 285 3.39 16.31 2.06
CA LYS A 285 2.62 15.63 3.11
C LYS A 285 1.13 15.64 2.81
N GLY A 286 0.41 14.72 3.44
CA GLY A 286 -1.04 14.63 3.45
C GLY A 286 -1.60 13.50 2.61
N GLY A 287 -0.78 12.78 1.85
CA GLY A 287 -1.24 11.66 1.04
C GLY A 287 -1.65 10.46 1.89
N LYS A 288 -0.85 10.08 2.88
CA LYS A 288 -1.21 9.01 3.84
C LYS A 288 -2.48 9.34 4.60
N ARG A 289 -2.66 10.62 4.98
CA ARG A 289 -3.89 11.08 5.61
C ARG A 289 -5.10 10.92 4.69
N ALA A 290 -5.00 11.28 3.42
CA ALA A 290 -6.08 11.11 2.45
C ALA A 290 -6.47 9.62 2.27
N ILE A 291 -5.48 8.71 2.23
CA ILE A 291 -5.74 7.27 2.18
C ILE A 291 -6.44 6.79 3.46
N ARG A 292 -5.98 7.24 4.63
CA ARG A 292 -6.62 6.91 5.91
C ARG A 292 -8.07 7.40 5.97
N GLU A 293 -8.32 8.66 5.63
CA GLU A 293 -9.66 9.22 5.60
C GLU A 293 -10.60 8.48 4.64
N ALA A 294 -10.08 7.99 3.51
CA ALA A 294 -10.84 7.15 2.61
C ALA A 294 -11.13 5.77 3.23
N PHE A 295 -10.15 5.15 3.88
CA PHE A 295 -10.29 3.91 4.62
C PHE A 295 -11.34 4.03 5.73
N ASP A 296 -11.25 5.03 6.60
CA ASP A 296 -12.15 5.23 7.75
C ASP A 296 -13.63 5.44 7.33
N ARG A 297 -13.86 5.99 6.13
CA ARG A 297 -15.22 6.14 5.58
C ARG A 297 -15.84 4.81 5.15
N HIS A 298 -15.03 3.85 4.71
CA HIS A 298 -15.51 2.62 4.07
C HIS A 298 -15.36 1.38 4.94
N ILE A 299 -14.57 1.42 6.00
CA ILE A 299 -14.30 0.28 6.87
C ILE A 299 -14.98 0.48 8.22
N ASP A 300 -15.62 -0.58 8.71
CA ASP A 300 -16.28 -0.63 10.00
C ASP A 300 -15.41 -1.37 11.02
N LEU A 301 -14.56 -0.62 11.72
CA LEU A 301 -13.69 -1.18 12.76
C LEU A 301 -14.48 -1.65 14.00
N ASP A 302 -15.63 -1.05 14.28
CA ASP A 302 -16.44 -1.41 15.45
C ASP A 302 -17.16 -2.74 15.22
N GLY A 303 -17.65 -2.98 14.00
CA GLY A 303 -18.25 -4.25 13.58
C GLY A 303 -17.23 -5.35 13.25
N ALA A 304 -15.94 -5.03 13.12
CA ALA A 304 -14.89 -5.98 12.79
C ALA A 304 -14.66 -7.00 13.92
N THR A 305 -14.27 -8.23 13.54
CA THR A 305 -13.80 -9.21 14.53
C THR A 305 -12.57 -8.69 15.26
N GLU A 306 -12.29 -9.19 16.47
CA GLU A 306 -11.10 -8.80 17.23
C GLU A 306 -9.81 -9.00 16.42
N THR A 307 -9.71 -10.13 15.71
CA THR A 307 -8.55 -10.44 14.87
C THR A 307 -8.42 -9.47 13.68
N ASP A 308 -9.52 -9.17 12.98
CA ASP A 308 -9.49 -8.22 11.86
C ASP A 308 -9.17 -6.81 12.35
N ARG A 309 -9.74 -6.39 13.47
CA ARG A 309 -9.45 -5.10 14.10
C ARG A 309 -7.97 -4.98 14.48
N ALA A 310 -7.38 -6.02 15.07
CA ALA A 310 -5.97 -6.04 15.41
C ALA A 310 -5.07 -5.91 14.15
N LEU A 311 -5.40 -6.61 13.06
CA LEU A 311 -4.70 -6.48 11.78
C LEU A 311 -4.83 -5.07 11.21
N LEU A 312 -6.04 -4.51 11.22
CA LEU A 312 -6.33 -3.18 10.66
C LEU A 312 -5.69 -2.04 11.48
N ARG A 313 -5.41 -2.23 12.77
CA ARG A 313 -4.65 -1.29 13.60
C ARG A 313 -3.20 -1.09 13.12
N CYS A 314 -2.60 -2.06 12.45
CA CYS A 314 -1.28 -1.90 11.81
C CYS A 314 -1.22 -0.72 10.83
N LEU A 315 -2.39 -0.29 10.30
CA LEU A 315 -2.47 0.84 9.37
C LEU A 315 -2.12 2.18 10.04
N HIS A 316 -2.31 2.29 11.35
CA HIS A 316 -2.25 3.59 12.02
C HIS A 316 -0.87 3.95 12.55
N GLY A 317 0.06 2.99 12.68
CA GLY A 317 1.43 3.24 13.11
C GLY A 317 1.60 3.82 14.52
N GLU A 318 0.51 3.99 15.26
CA GLU A 318 0.54 4.39 16.66
C GLU A 318 0.42 3.13 17.51
N PRO A 319 1.47 2.75 18.25
CA PRO A 319 1.31 1.76 19.31
C PRO A 319 0.26 2.33 20.27
N GLN A 320 -0.87 1.66 20.41
CA GLN A 320 -1.80 2.01 21.48
C GLN A 320 -1.04 1.78 22.79
N GLY A 321 -0.70 2.88 23.46
CA GLY A 321 -0.22 2.80 24.83
C GLY A 321 -1.26 2.01 25.60
N HIS A 322 -0.92 0.79 26.03
CA HIS A 322 -1.69 0.10 27.04
C HIS A 322 -1.83 1.10 28.19
N ALA A 323 -3.06 1.54 28.42
CA ALA A 323 -3.35 2.38 29.57
C ALA A 323 -2.80 1.64 30.78
N THR A 324 -1.73 2.15 31.35
CA THR A 324 -1.26 1.71 32.67
C THR A 324 -2.41 2.07 33.62
N PRO A 325 -3.07 1.10 34.25
CA PRO A 325 -4.02 1.42 35.31
C PRO A 325 -3.23 2.12 36.42
N GLY A 326 -3.58 3.39 36.72
CA GLY A 326 -3.04 4.16 37.82
C GLY A 326 -3.43 3.57 39.18
#